data_3b11d4b27503d7a780f2787648f8e3cb
#
_entry.id   3b11d4b27503d7a780f2787648f8e3cb
#
_cell.length_a   1.000
_cell.length_b   1.000
_cell.length_c   1.000
_cell.angle_alpha   90.00
_cell.angle_beta   90.00
_cell.angle_gamma   90.00
#
_symmetry.space_group_name_H-M   'P 1'
#
loop_
_entity.id
_entity.type
_entity.pdbx_description
1 polymer ?
#
loop_
_entity_poly.entity_id
_entity_poly.type
_entity_poly.pdbx_seq_one_letter_code
_entity_poly.pdbx_strand_id
1 'polypeptide(L)'
;SDNKEYLSDFVEAKNTPDIDSISYKVQNNGVQFSANAHDPSNNTRYYRWDFDETWQYISYYLSSYKLDSTGYPTYRIHYNGPDNIYNCYATAQSHQILLGSSAKLTSDVISYAPVDFISAGSGKISHGYSIMLRQYALTSEGFSYWQNVKKNTEQLGSIFDAQPSTLQGNIHCITNPAEPVIGFISASSVKAKRLYVDNHFAGLFVPFYVEPPDAGACPLKTISVAPEVSFQDRLNQIFRTGDTVLVNAINPPGIPIIVGYTYAWKECVDCRAKQPYGTNTKPVFWPF
;
A
#
# COMPACT_ATOMS: atom_id res chain seq x y z
N SER A 1 28.45 -27.01 6.37
CA SER A 1 28.11 -27.13 4.94
C SER A 1 28.18 -28.61 4.60
N ASP A 2 27.19 -29.11 3.91
CA ASP A 2 26.99 -30.52 3.55
C ASP A 2 27.75 -30.93 2.28
N ASN A 3 28.67 -30.09 1.79
CA ASN A 3 29.48 -30.26 0.55
C ASN A 3 28.62 -30.56 -0.71
N LYS A 4 27.38 -30.10 -0.74
CA LYS A 4 26.51 -30.26 -1.91
C LYS A 4 26.69 -29.05 -2.86
N GLU A 5 26.65 -29.35 -4.13
CA GLU A 5 26.79 -28.36 -5.20
C GLU A 5 25.54 -28.37 -6.08
N TYR A 6 25.01 -27.16 -6.35
CA TYR A 6 23.79 -26.98 -7.11
C TYR A 6 24.05 -26.07 -8.31
N LEU A 7 23.59 -26.46 -9.47
CA LEU A 7 23.66 -25.68 -10.70
C LEU A 7 22.28 -25.51 -11.33
N SER A 8 22.10 -24.41 -11.99
CA SER A 8 20.95 -24.22 -12.90
C SER A 8 21.38 -24.61 -14.34
N ASP A 9 20.36 -24.90 -15.15
CA ASP A 9 20.54 -24.90 -16.59
C ASP A 9 20.92 -23.51 -17.10
N PHE A 10 21.50 -23.40 -18.29
CA PHE A 10 21.67 -22.14 -18.98
C PHE A 10 20.29 -21.56 -19.30
N VAL A 11 20.05 -20.33 -18.89
CA VAL A 11 18.79 -19.64 -19.15
C VAL A 11 18.97 -18.52 -20.16
N GLU A 12 18.03 -18.39 -21.07
CA GLU A 12 17.99 -17.26 -21.99
C GLU A 12 17.66 -15.96 -21.21
N ALA A 13 18.51 -14.95 -21.35
CA ALA A 13 18.22 -13.64 -20.80
C ALA A 13 17.20 -12.92 -21.70
N LYS A 14 16.02 -12.66 -21.18
CA LYS A 14 14.94 -11.97 -21.91
C LYS A 14 15.08 -10.47 -21.81
N ASN A 15 14.87 -9.78 -22.94
CA ASN A 15 14.71 -8.33 -22.95
C ASN A 15 13.22 -7.99 -22.80
N THR A 16 12.88 -7.34 -21.70
CA THR A 16 11.48 -6.98 -21.39
C THR A 16 11.07 -5.76 -22.20
N PRO A 17 9.99 -5.81 -22.98
CA PRO A 17 9.44 -4.63 -23.66
C PRO A 17 8.87 -3.62 -22.65
N ASP A 18 8.71 -2.39 -23.09
CA ASP A 18 8.14 -1.32 -22.27
C ASP A 18 6.67 -1.61 -21.92
N ILE A 19 6.23 -1.09 -20.77
CA ILE A 19 4.83 -1.04 -20.41
C ILE A 19 4.19 0.12 -21.16
N ASP A 20 3.26 -0.14 -22.07
CA ASP A 20 2.59 0.92 -22.85
C ASP A 20 1.80 1.84 -21.92
N SER A 21 0.94 1.24 -21.11
CA SER A 21 0.14 1.98 -20.14
C SER A 21 -0.32 1.10 -18.98
N ILE A 22 -0.57 1.73 -17.85
CA ILE A 22 -1.40 1.20 -16.79
C ILE A 22 -2.74 1.90 -16.94
N SER A 23 -3.81 1.13 -17.17
CA SER A 23 -5.17 1.64 -17.24
C SER A 23 -5.95 1.28 -15.99
N TYR A 24 -7.01 2.02 -15.70
CA TYR A 24 -7.94 1.68 -14.64
C TYR A 24 -9.38 1.81 -15.12
N LYS A 25 -10.25 1.00 -14.53
CA LYS A 25 -11.69 1.02 -14.79
C LYS A 25 -12.45 1.04 -13.48
N VAL A 26 -13.28 2.05 -13.31
CA VAL A 26 -14.19 2.16 -12.16
C VAL A 26 -15.33 1.16 -12.34
N GLN A 27 -15.63 0.43 -11.29
CA GLN A 27 -16.73 -0.53 -11.19
C GLN A 27 -17.57 -0.20 -9.94
N ASN A 28 -18.76 -0.78 -9.83
CA ASN A 28 -19.66 -0.49 -8.69
C ASN A 28 -19.07 -0.82 -7.31
N ASN A 29 -18.15 -1.80 -7.26
CA ASN A 29 -17.55 -2.31 -6.03
C ASN A 29 -16.07 -1.99 -5.86
N GLY A 30 -15.47 -1.18 -6.76
CA GLY A 30 -14.06 -0.83 -6.68
C GLY A 30 -13.46 -0.35 -8.00
N VAL A 31 -12.14 -0.40 -8.07
CA VAL A 31 -11.35 0.00 -9.23
C VAL A 31 -10.45 -1.15 -9.67
N GLN A 32 -10.58 -1.56 -10.92
CA GLN A 32 -9.70 -2.55 -11.56
C GLN A 32 -8.54 -1.83 -12.24
N PHE A 33 -7.32 -2.16 -11.88
CA PHE A 33 -6.10 -1.75 -12.58
C PHE A 33 -5.65 -2.84 -13.54
N SER A 34 -5.14 -2.44 -14.71
CA SER A 34 -4.73 -3.36 -15.77
C SER A 34 -3.46 -2.86 -16.47
N ALA A 35 -2.63 -3.81 -16.92
CA ALA A 35 -1.43 -3.55 -17.71
C ALA A 35 -1.71 -3.69 -19.19
N ASN A 36 -1.08 -2.83 -19.99
CA ASN A 36 -1.03 -2.93 -21.46
C ASN A 36 0.44 -2.89 -21.88
N ALA A 37 0.83 -3.81 -22.75
CA ALA A 37 2.19 -3.92 -23.27
C ALA A 37 2.18 -4.58 -24.65
N HIS A 38 3.17 -4.28 -25.48
CA HIS A 38 3.40 -5.00 -26.73
C HIS A 38 4.89 -5.12 -27.01
N ASP A 39 5.28 -6.17 -27.73
CA ASP A 39 6.62 -6.31 -28.29
C ASP A 39 6.55 -6.28 -29.80
N PRO A 40 6.98 -5.17 -30.45
CA PRO A 40 6.95 -5.06 -31.92
C PRO A 40 7.80 -6.11 -32.61
N SER A 41 8.82 -6.66 -31.92
CA SER A 41 9.66 -7.73 -32.45
C SER A 41 9.07 -9.11 -32.32
N ASN A 42 7.97 -9.27 -31.60
CA ASN A 42 7.30 -10.54 -31.30
C ASN A 42 8.18 -11.59 -30.59
N ASN A 43 9.24 -11.20 -29.92
CA ASN A 43 10.18 -12.08 -29.22
C ASN A 43 9.74 -12.41 -27.79
N THR A 44 8.84 -11.61 -27.25
CA THR A 44 8.29 -11.80 -25.90
C THR A 44 6.86 -12.32 -26.01
N ARG A 45 6.55 -13.39 -25.32
CA ARG A 45 5.22 -14.03 -25.34
C ARG A 45 4.65 -14.29 -23.95
N TYR A 46 5.50 -14.17 -22.92
CA TYR A 46 5.19 -14.53 -21.56
C TYR A 46 5.65 -13.44 -20.62
N TYR A 47 4.78 -13.02 -19.73
CA TYR A 47 4.98 -11.90 -18.83
C TYR A 47 4.64 -12.27 -17.40
N ARG A 48 5.42 -11.69 -16.48
CA ARG A 48 5.12 -11.63 -15.07
C ARG A 48 5.12 -10.17 -14.63
N TRP A 49 4.23 -9.83 -13.72
CA TRP A 49 4.21 -8.52 -13.07
C TRP A 49 4.28 -8.66 -11.56
N ASP A 50 4.80 -7.65 -10.93
CA ASP A 50 4.59 -7.31 -9.54
C ASP A 50 4.44 -5.80 -9.40
N PHE A 51 3.97 -5.33 -8.25
CA PHE A 51 3.81 -3.91 -8.03
C PHE A 51 4.02 -3.52 -6.57
N ASP A 52 4.39 -2.24 -6.37
CA ASP A 52 4.28 -1.55 -5.10
C ASP A 52 3.12 -0.56 -5.21
N GLU A 53 2.27 -0.56 -4.22
CA GLU A 53 1.20 0.41 -4.08
C GLU A 53 1.50 1.39 -2.94
N THR A 54 1.08 2.63 -3.10
CA THR A 54 1.14 3.66 -2.06
C THR A 54 -0.15 4.44 -2.07
N TRP A 55 -0.74 4.65 -0.91
CA TRP A 55 -1.97 5.44 -0.81
C TRP A 55 -1.88 6.46 0.32
N GLN A 56 -2.59 7.57 0.11
CA GLN A 56 -2.76 8.60 1.11
C GLN A 56 -4.01 8.31 1.95
N TYR A 57 -3.92 8.53 3.24
CA TYR A 57 -5.03 8.49 4.17
C TYR A 57 -4.90 9.58 5.23
N ILE A 58 -6.01 9.89 5.90
CA ILE A 58 -6.08 10.98 6.88
C ILE A 58 -6.53 10.50 8.25
N SER A 59 -6.22 11.30 9.27
CA SER A 59 -6.83 11.18 10.59
C SER A 59 -8.28 11.67 10.56
N TYR A 60 -9.03 11.39 11.64
CA TYR A 60 -10.39 11.90 11.80
C TYR A 60 -10.39 13.41 12.06
N TYR A 61 -9.53 13.89 12.97
CA TYR A 61 -9.40 15.29 13.30
C TYR A 61 -8.09 15.87 12.80
N LEU A 62 -8.16 17.11 12.28
CA LEU A 62 -7.00 17.94 12.05
C LEU A 62 -6.61 18.63 13.37
N SER A 63 -5.40 18.40 13.85
CA SER A 63 -4.88 19.05 15.04
C SER A 63 -4.30 20.43 14.72
N SER A 64 -4.81 21.45 15.39
CA SER A 64 -4.28 22.81 15.29
C SER A 64 -3.34 23.18 16.46
N TYR A 65 -3.23 22.33 17.47
CA TYR A 65 -2.44 22.61 18.68
C TYR A 65 -1.57 21.42 19.08
N LYS A 66 -0.37 21.73 19.54
CA LYS A 66 0.61 20.77 20.04
C LYS A 66 0.84 20.99 21.53
N LEU A 67 1.00 19.89 22.26
CA LEU A 67 1.38 19.88 23.66
C LEU A 67 2.84 19.46 23.78
N ASP A 68 3.67 20.35 24.30
CA ASP A 68 5.07 20.05 24.62
C ASP A 68 5.22 19.86 26.14
N SER A 69 5.84 18.78 26.55
CA SER A 69 6.28 18.61 27.94
C SER A 69 7.70 19.18 28.07
N THR A 70 7.83 20.32 28.71
CA THR A 70 9.15 20.94 29.01
C THR A 70 9.80 20.36 30.27
N GLY A 71 9.32 19.24 30.74
CA GLY A 71 9.66 18.58 31.98
C GLY A 71 8.44 18.50 32.90
N TYR A 72 8.20 17.28 33.43
CA TYR A 72 7.11 17.03 34.38
C TYR A 72 7.26 17.99 35.58
N PRO A 73 6.19 18.69 36.05
CA PRO A 73 4.79 18.54 35.68
C PRO A 73 4.23 19.61 34.71
N THR A 74 5.06 20.29 33.93
CA THR A 74 4.64 21.49 33.19
C THR A 74 4.46 21.18 31.68
N TYR A 75 3.27 21.48 31.18
CA TYR A 75 2.94 21.40 29.76
C TYR A 75 2.78 22.81 29.18
N ARG A 76 3.26 22.99 27.94
CA ARG A 76 2.99 24.19 27.14
C ARG A 76 2.17 23.81 25.89
N ILE A 77 1.13 24.60 25.62
CA ILE A 77 0.30 24.44 24.46
C ILE A 77 0.71 25.48 23.42
N HIS A 78 1.06 25.02 22.23
CA HIS A 78 1.43 25.86 21.11
C HIS A 78 0.46 25.64 19.95
N TYR A 79 0.31 26.66 19.11
CA TYR A 79 -0.30 26.47 17.79
C TYR A 79 0.60 25.54 17.00
N ASN A 80 0.01 24.46 16.50
CA ASN A 80 0.70 23.47 15.70
C ASN A 80 0.75 23.99 14.26
N GLY A 81 1.81 24.67 13.89
CA GLY A 81 2.00 25.14 12.52
C GLY A 81 1.94 24.02 11.50
N PRO A 82 2.94 23.83 10.64
CA PRO A 82 2.91 22.85 9.57
C PRO A 82 3.19 21.39 9.98
N ASP A 83 3.28 21.06 11.26
CA ASP A 83 3.47 19.66 11.71
C ASP A 83 2.25 18.82 11.32
N ASN A 84 2.34 18.23 10.13
CA ASN A 84 1.23 17.49 9.54
C ASN A 84 1.19 16.07 10.10
N ILE A 85 0.37 15.85 11.12
CA ILE A 85 0.00 14.53 11.62
C ILE A 85 -1.37 14.06 11.11
N TYR A 86 -1.96 14.84 10.21
CA TYR A 86 -3.27 14.58 9.62
C TYR A 86 -3.19 13.71 8.37
N ASN A 87 -2.21 13.97 7.49
CA ASN A 87 -2.01 13.22 6.26
C ASN A 87 -0.88 12.20 6.42
N CYS A 88 -1.16 10.95 6.10
CA CYS A 88 -0.18 9.87 6.05
C CYS A 88 -0.20 9.12 4.74
N TYR A 89 0.89 8.41 4.50
CA TYR A 89 1.11 7.55 3.33
C TYR A 89 1.46 6.16 3.82
N ALA A 90 0.78 5.16 3.28
CA ALA A 90 1.11 3.76 3.50
C ALA A 90 1.53 3.11 2.20
N THR A 91 2.42 2.14 2.28
CA THR A 91 2.95 1.40 1.13
C THR A 91 2.79 -0.09 1.39
N ALA A 92 2.41 -0.83 0.36
CA ALA A 92 2.40 -2.29 0.37
C ALA A 92 2.96 -2.83 -0.96
N GLN A 93 3.43 -4.08 -0.92
CA GLN A 93 3.88 -4.81 -2.11
C GLN A 93 2.84 -5.84 -2.49
N SER A 94 2.76 -6.16 -3.79
CA SER A 94 1.92 -7.24 -4.27
C SER A 94 2.45 -8.59 -3.77
N HIS A 95 1.54 -9.44 -3.33
CA HIS A 95 1.84 -10.83 -2.94
C HIS A 95 1.31 -11.84 -3.95
N GLN A 96 0.53 -11.41 -4.93
CA GLN A 96 -0.06 -12.26 -5.96
C GLN A 96 0.92 -12.50 -7.10
N ILE A 97 0.85 -13.69 -7.69
CA ILE A 97 1.59 -14.03 -8.91
C ILE A 97 0.77 -13.60 -10.12
N LEU A 98 1.15 -12.48 -10.73
CA LEU A 98 0.47 -11.91 -11.89
C LEU A 98 1.17 -12.38 -13.16
N LEU A 99 0.45 -13.10 -14.03
CA LEU A 99 0.97 -13.68 -15.26
C LEU A 99 0.09 -13.31 -16.44
N GLY A 100 0.73 -13.08 -17.58
CA GLY A 100 0.06 -12.86 -18.87
C GLY A 100 0.80 -13.51 -20.00
N SER A 101 0.09 -13.87 -21.05
CA SER A 101 0.66 -14.49 -22.23
C SER A 101 -0.07 -14.08 -23.50
N SER A 102 0.70 -13.75 -24.53
CA SER A 102 0.25 -13.54 -25.90
C SER A 102 0.55 -14.74 -26.82
N ALA A 103 1.03 -15.88 -26.26
CA ALA A 103 1.49 -17.02 -27.03
C ALA A 103 0.43 -17.62 -28.00
N LYS A 104 -0.85 -17.40 -27.71
CA LYS A 104 -1.98 -17.83 -28.57
C LYS A 104 -2.41 -16.78 -29.60
N LEU A 105 -1.78 -15.61 -29.59
CA LEU A 105 -2.08 -14.51 -30.50
C LEU A 105 -1.08 -14.49 -31.66
N THR A 106 -1.46 -13.89 -32.78
CA THR A 106 -0.58 -13.72 -33.95
C THR A 106 0.55 -12.71 -33.67
N SER A 107 0.27 -11.71 -32.84
CA SER A 107 1.23 -10.66 -32.41
C SER A 107 1.37 -10.65 -30.92
N ASP A 108 2.50 -10.17 -30.43
CA ASP A 108 2.72 -9.97 -28.99
C ASP A 108 2.03 -8.70 -28.53
N VAL A 109 0.81 -8.83 -28.07
CA VAL A 109 0.01 -7.74 -27.49
C VAL A 109 -0.68 -8.24 -26.23
N ILE A 110 -0.43 -7.54 -25.16
CA ILE A 110 -1.14 -7.70 -23.88
C ILE A 110 -2.08 -6.52 -23.72
N SER A 111 -3.37 -6.78 -23.68
CA SER A 111 -4.40 -5.75 -23.50
C SER A 111 -5.21 -6.01 -22.25
N TYR A 112 -5.26 -5.00 -21.37
CA TYR A 112 -6.04 -4.99 -20.13
C TYR A 112 -5.78 -6.22 -19.23
N ALA A 113 -4.52 -6.67 -19.14
CA ALA A 113 -4.16 -7.74 -18.18
C ALA A 113 -4.44 -7.27 -16.76
N PRO A 114 -5.29 -7.97 -15.98
CA PRO A 114 -5.62 -7.56 -14.63
C PRO A 114 -4.37 -7.57 -13.74
N VAL A 115 -4.15 -6.45 -13.02
CA VAL A 115 -3.02 -6.28 -12.10
C VAL A 115 -3.51 -6.28 -10.66
N ASP A 116 -4.45 -5.39 -10.35
CA ASP A 116 -4.98 -5.26 -9.00
C ASP A 116 -6.43 -4.80 -9.01
N PHE A 117 -7.20 -5.23 -8.02
CA PHE A 117 -8.56 -4.77 -7.78
C PHE A 117 -8.67 -4.18 -6.38
N ILE A 118 -8.89 -2.87 -6.31
CA ILE A 118 -9.08 -2.18 -5.05
C ILE A 118 -10.57 -2.05 -4.77
N SER A 119 -11.05 -2.69 -3.70
CA SER A 119 -12.45 -2.60 -3.31
C SER A 119 -12.81 -1.20 -2.80
N ALA A 120 -14.05 -0.77 -3.05
CA ALA A 120 -14.59 0.51 -2.61
C ALA A 120 -14.46 0.74 -1.10
N GLY A 121 -14.60 -0.32 -0.29
CA GLY A 121 -14.51 -0.24 1.16
C GLY A 121 -13.10 -0.24 1.74
N SER A 122 -12.05 -0.36 0.92
CA SER A 122 -10.67 -0.46 1.41
C SER A 122 -10.09 0.87 1.93
N GLY A 123 -10.66 2.01 1.53
CA GLY A 123 -10.14 3.34 1.83
C GLY A 123 -8.88 3.75 1.04
N LYS A 124 -8.22 2.83 0.33
CA LYS A 124 -6.96 3.11 -0.38
C LYS A 124 -7.06 4.18 -1.47
N ILE A 125 -8.22 4.30 -2.10
CA ILE A 125 -8.46 5.27 -3.19
C ILE A 125 -9.27 6.49 -2.73
N SER A 126 -9.43 6.68 -1.42
CA SER A 126 -10.25 7.78 -0.88
C SER A 126 -9.61 9.16 -1.07
N HIS A 127 -8.28 9.26 -1.04
CA HIS A 127 -7.56 10.53 -1.12
C HIS A 127 -6.58 10.60 -2.28
N GLY A 128 -5.79 9.58 -2.47
CA GLY A 128 -4.85 9.48 -3.58
C GLY A 128 -4.18 8.11 -3.54
N TYR A 129 -3.89 7.57 -4.71
CA TYR A 129 -3.32 6.25 -4.90
C TYR A 129 -2.25 6.24 -5.97
N SER A 130 -1.20 5.49 -5.75
CA SER A 130 -0.13 5.29 -6.72
C SER A 130 0.25 3.83 -6.81
N ILE A 131 0.36 3.32 -8.03
CA ILE A 131 0.87 1.98 -8.32
C ILE A 131 2.16 2.07 -9.16
N MET A 132 3.22 1.42 -8.70
CA MET A 132 4.46 1.22 -9.44
C MET A 132 4.48 -0.22 -9.95
N LEU A 133 4.12 -0.41 -11.20
CA LEU A 133 4.12 -1.73 -11.84
C LEU A 133 5.50 -2.04 -12.41
N ARG A 134 6.01 -3.24 -12.15
CA ARG A 134 7.20 -3.82 -12.76
C ARG A 134 6.82 -4.98 -13.66
N GLN A 135 7.41 -5.03 -14.83
CA GLN A 135 7.18 -6.05 -15.87
C GLN A 135 8.46 -6.84 -16.13
N TYR A 136 8.31 -8.14 -16.24
CA TYR A 136 9.37 -9.11 -16.53
C TYR A 136 8.95 -9.98 -17.70
N ALA A 137 9.79 -10.06 -18.73
CA ALA A 137 9.65 -11.06 -19.79
C ALA A 137 10.14 -12.41 -19.28
N LEU A 138 9.42 -13.47 -19.59
CA LEU A 138 9.75 -14.83 -19.19
C LEU A 138 10.02 -15.70 -20.43
N THR A 139 10.80 -16.78 -20.23
CA THR A 139 10.79 -17.92 -21.14
C THR A 139 9.51 -18.74 -20.97
N SER A 140 9.22 -19.63 -21.89
CA SER A 140 8.07 -20.57 -21.81
C SER A 140 8.15 -21.43 -20.53
N GLU A 141 9.36 -21.92 -20.21
CA GLU A 141 9.64 -22.75 -19.04
C GLU A 141 9.42 -21.94 -17.74
N GLY A 142 9.96 -20.71 -17.71
CA GLY A 142 9.80 -19.80 -16.57
C GLY A 142 8.31 -19.46 -16.33
N PHE A 143 7.57 -19.24 -17.39
CA PHE A 143 6.12 -18.99 -17.29
C PHE A 143 5.38 -20.23 -16.74
N SER A 144 5.70 -21.41 -17.27
CA SER A 144 5.12 -22.67 -16.79
C SER A 144 5.44 -22.94 -15.32
N TYR A 145 6.67 -22.68 -14.90
CA TYR A 145 7.06 -22.76 -13.49
C TYR A 145 6.20 -21.83 -12.62
N TRP A 146 6.09 -20.56 -12.96
CA TRP A 146 5.31 -19.60 -12.22
C TRP A 146 3.80 -19.92 -12.22
N GLN A 147 3.27 -20.51 -13.32
CA GLN A 147 1.89 -21.01 -13.33
C GLN A 147 1.67 -22.14 -12.32
N ASN A 148 2.63 -23.07 -12.20
CA ASN A 148 2.53 -24.15 -11.24
C ASN A 148 2.68 -23.64 -9.80
N VAL A 149 3.59 -22.68 -9.55
CA VAL A 149 3.69 -22.01 -8.24
C VAL A 149 2.34 -21.36 -7.90
N LYS A 150 1.76 -20.59 -8.83
CA LYS A 150 0.47 -19.91 -8.63
C LYS A 150 -0.65 -20.91 -8.28
N LYS A 151 -0.75 -22.02 -9.03
CA LYS A 151 -1.74 -23.07 -8.73
C LYS A 151 -1.55 -23.64 -7.33
N ASN A 152 -0.30 -23.90 -6.94
CA ASN A 152 0.01 -24.54 -5.66
C ASN A 152 -0.11 -23.57 -4.46
N THR A 153 -0.10 -22.25 -4.66
CA THR A 153 -0.11 -21.27 -3.56
C THR A 153 -1.41 -20.47 -3.46
N GLU A 154 -2.03 -20.16 -4.60
CA GLU A 154 -3.18 -19.24 -4.64
C GLU A 154 -4.51 -19.94 -4.96
N GLN A 155 -4.48 -21.18 -5.45
CA GLN A 155 -5.67 -21.91 -5.88
C GLN A 155 -5.99 -23.15 -5.00
N LEU A 156 -5.31 -23.28 -3.86
CA LEU A 156 -5.60 -24.34 -2.89
C LEU A 156 -6.69 -23.87 -1.93
N GLY A 157 -7.85 -24.46 -1.97
CA GLY A 157 -8.96 -24.12 -1.05
C GLY A 157 -10.22 -24.94 -1.26
N SER A 158 -10.29 -25.74 -2.32
CA SER A 158 -11.42 -26.61 -2.61
C SER A 158 -11.01 -28.09 -2.54
N ILE A 159 -11.88 -28.94 -2.04
CA ILE A 159 -11.72 -30.41 -2.08
C ILE A 159 -11.70 -30.99 -3.51
N PHE A 160 -12.02 -30.17 -4.50
CA PHE A 160 -11.99 -30.50 -5.92
C PHE A 160 -10.75 -29.97 -6.64
N ASP A 161 -9.83 -29.31 -5.92
CA ASP A 161 -8.63 -28.76 -6.54
C ASP A 161 -7.69 -29.90 -6.97
N ALA A 162 -7.05 -29.70 -8.12
CA ALA A 162 -6.07 -30.66 -8.62
C ALA A 162 -4.95 -30.85 -7.57
N GLN A 163 -4.51 -32.09 -7.40
CA GLN A 163 -3.38 -32.38 -6.50
C GLN A 163 -2.19 -31.45 -6.83
N PRO A 164 -1.50 -30.93 -5.80
CA PRO A 164 -0.32 -30.11 -6.00
C PRO A 164 0.65 -30.78 -6.97
N SER A 165 0.95 -30.12 -8.10
CA SER A 165 1.93 -30.63 -9.04
C SER A 165 3.32 -30.50 -8.43
N THR A 166 4.19 -31.48 -8.68
CA THR A 166 5.60 -31.37 -8.35
C THR A 166 6.20 -30.16 -9.04
N LEU A 167 6.74 -29.22 -8.26
CA LEU A 167 7.44 -28.05 -8.79
C LEU A 167 8.81 -28.50 -9.32
N GLN A 168 8.92 -28.80 -10.59
CA GLN A 168 10.21 -29.00 -11.23
C GLN A 168 10.75 -27.63 -11.66
N GLY A 169 11.95 -27.30 -11.18
CA GLY A 169 12.70 -26.12 -11.56
C GLY A 169 13.79 -26.45 -12.58
N ASN A 170 14.71 -25.51 -12.75
CA ASN A 170 15.92 -25.69 -13.58
C ASN A 170 17.20 -25.72 -12.74
N ILE A 171 17.08 -26.06 -11.46
CA ILE A 171 18.21 -26.21 -10.53
C ILE A 171 18.39 -27.70 -10.21
N HIS A 172 19.62 -28.21 -10.28
CA HIS A 172 19.95 -29.61 -10.05
C HIS A 172 21.08 -29.73 -9.03
N CYS A 173 21.00 -30.74 -8.14
CA CYS A 173 22.11 -31.10 -7.28
C CYS A 173 23.07 -31.97 -8.08
N ILE A 174 24.27 -31.47 -8.39
CA ILE A 174 25.24 -32.21 -9.21
C ILE A 174 26.01 -33.27 -8.39
N THR A 175 26.13 -33.08 -7.09
CA THR A 175 26.75 -34.04 -6.18
C THR A 175 25.81 -35.17 -5.77
N ASN A 176 24.49 -35.00 -5.92
CA ASN A 176 23.47 -36.02 -5.69
C ASN A 176 22.31 -35.84 -6.64
N PRO A 177 22.36 -36.40 -7.87
CA PRO A 177 21.32 -36.22 -8.88
C PRO A 177 19.92 -36.73 -8.47
N ALA A 178 19.80 -37.56 -7.46
CA ALA A 178 18.56 -38.09 -6.94
C ALA A 178 17.87 -37.12 -5.94
N GLU A 179 18.53 -36.05 -5.54
CA GLU A 179 17.99 -35.07 -4.62
C GLU A 179 16.99 -34.14 -5.33
N PRO A 180 15.75 -34.09 -4.89
CA PRO A 180 14.77 -33.15 -5.45
C PRO A 180 15.13 -31.72 -5.07
N VAL A 181 15.27 -30.84 -6.05
CA VAL A 181 15.55 -29.41 -5.86
C VAL A 181 14.36 -28.61 -6.35
N ILE A 182 13.85 -27.71 -5.51
CA ILE A 182 12.79 -26.78 -5.86
C ILE A 182 13.43 -25.41 -6.09
N GLY A 183 13.17 -24.80 -7.23
CA GLY A 183 13.63 -23.45 -7.57
C GLY A 183 13.78 -23.26 -9.06
N PHE A 184 13.64 -22.02 -9.51
CA PHE A 184 13.79 -21.66 -10.92
C PHE A 184 14.57 -20.36 -11.04
N ILE A 185 15.67 -20.39 -11.77
CA ILE A 185 16.45 -19.21 -12.12
C ILE A 185 15.99 -18.72 -13.49
N SER A 186 15.67 -17.44 -13.59
CA SER A 186 15.42 -16.74 -14.83
C SER A 186 16.19 -15.42 -14.89
N ALA A 187 16.49 -14.95 -16.07
CA ALA A 187 17.16 -13.68 -16.31
C ALA A 187 16.30 -12.81 -17.26
N SER A 188 16.01 -11.60 -16.86
CA SER A 188 15.34 -10.61 -17.72
C SER A 188 15.69 -9.19 -17.32
N SER A 189 15.61 -8.26 -18.26
CA SER A 189 15.56 -6.85 -17.90
C SER A 189 14.20 -6.54 -17.23
N VAL A 190 14.14 -5.47 -16.42
CA VAL A 190 12.92 -5.03 -15.74
C VAL A 190 12.49 -3.70 -16.34
N LYS A 191 11.21 -3.60 -16.68
CA LYS A 191 10.58 -2.33 -17.05
C LYS A 191 9.58 -1.94 -15.98
N ALA A 192 9.61 -0.68 -15.58
CA ALA A 192 8.73 -0.17 -14.54
C ALA A 192 7.98 1.06 -15.03
N LYS A 193 6.72 1.18 -14.62
CA LYS A 193 5.87 2.33 -14.90
C LYS A 193 5.04 2.66 -13.68
N ARG A 194 4.88 3.95 -13.40
CA ARG A 194 4.05 4.44 -12.30
C ARG A 194 2.79 5.08 -12.85
N LEU A 195 1.66 4.75 -12.24
CA LEU A 195 0.40 5.48 -12.38
C LEU A 195 0.08 6.12 -11.04
N TYR A 196 -0.38 7.34 -11.09
CA TYR A 196 -0.98 8.06 -9.97
C TYR A 196 -2.45 8.32 -10.28
N VAL A 197 -3.31 8.07 -9.31
CA VAL A 197 -4.76 8.31 -9.40
C VAL A 197 -5.18 9.19 -8.23
N ASP A 198 -5.70 10.37 -8.55
CA ASP A 198 -6.33 11.26 -7.59
C ASP A 198 -7.85 11.06 -7.67
N ASN A 199 -8.51 11.00 -6.53
CA ASN A 199 -9.98 10.89 -6.47
C ASN A 199 -10.70 12.10 -7.09
N HIS A 200 -10.05 13.28 -7.15
CA HIS A 200 -10.62 14.49 -7.75
C HIS A 200 -10.59 14.47 -9.28
N PHE A 201 -9.54 13.89 -9.89
CA PHE A 201 -9.38 13.87 -11.34
C PHE A 201 -10.04 12.69 -12.03
N ALA A 202 -10.22 11.60 -11.33
CA ALA A 202 -10.63 10.35 -11.94
C ALA A 202 -12.15 10.20 -12.12
N GLY A 203 -12.95 11.19 -11.77
CA GLY A 203 -14.41 11.04 -11.70
C GLY A 203 -14.84 9.98 -10.69
N LEU A 204 -13.92 9.59 -9.82
CA LEU A 204 -14.11 8.63 -8.72
C LEU A 204 -14.94 9.23 -7.58
N PHE A 205 -15.68 10.30 -7.88
CA PHE A 205 -16.48 10.99 -6.90
C PHE A 205 -17.44 10.01 -6.22
N VAL A 206 -17.22 9.84 -4.93
CA VAL A 206 -18.21 9.44 -3.93
C VAL A 206 -18.39 7.96 -3.59
N PRO A 207 -18.34 6.92 -4.45
CA PRO A 207 -18.60 5.59 -3.89
C PRO A 207 -17.43 5.03 -3.07
N PHE A 208 -16.26 5.69 -3.08
CA PHE A 208 -15.04 5.15 -2.48
C PHE A 208 -14.49 5.97 -1.30
N TYR A 209 -15.19 7.02 -0.90
CA TYR A 209 -14.90 7.70 0.35
C TYR A 209 -15.36 6.81 1.51
N VAL A 210 -14.40 6.25 2.21
CA VAL A 210 -14.68 5.63 3.50
C VAL A 210 -14.74 6.75 4.51
N GLU A 211 -15.93 7.05 5.01
CA GLU A 211 -16.06 7.96 6.15
C GLU A 211 -15.10 7.51 7.25
N PRO A 212 -14.44 8.48 7.90
CA PRO A 212 -13.71 8.18 9.12
C PRO A 212 -14.66 7.43 10.08
N PRO A 213 -14.12 6.52 10.91
CA PRO A 213 -14.95 5.72 11.80
C PRO A 213 -15.93 6.62 12.55
N ASP A 214 -17.16 6.14 12.72
CA ASP A 214 -18.27 6.86 13.37
C ASP A 214 -17.79 7.78 14.49
N ALA A 215 -18.41 8.97 14.60
CA ALA A 215 -18.16 9.92 15.69
C ALA A 215 -18.18 9.26 17.09
N GLY A 216 -18.82 8.09 17.20
CA GLY A 216 -18.79 7.23 18.39
C GLY A 216 -17.44 6.57 18.65
N ALA A 217 -16.66 6.26 17.60
CA ALA A 217 -15.32 5.68 17.76
C ALA A 217 -14.23 6.74 18.07
N CYS A 218 -14.49 8.00 17.69
CA CYS A 218 -13.59 9.14 17.91
C CYS A 218 -14.26 10.28 18.68
N PRO A 219 -14.66 10.08 19.96
CA PRO A 219 -15.34 11.12 20.72
C PRO A 219 -14.42 12.31 20.99
N LEU A 220 -14.89 13.50 20.64
CA LEU A 220 -14.20 14.74 20.96
C LEU A 220 -14.48 15.12 22.41
N LYS A 221 -13.44 15.21 23.22
CA LYS A 221 -13.49 15.59 24.64
C LYS A 221 -13.02 17.02 24.82
N THR A 222 -13.36 17.63 25.95
CA THR A 222 -13.01 19.01 26.27
C THR A 222 -12.30 19.12 27.60
N ILE A 223 -11.39 20.11 27.68
CA ILE A 223 -10.74 20.52 28.92
C ILE A 223 -10.84 22.05 29.05
N SER A 224 -11.34 22.55 30.17
CA SER A 224 -11.42 24.00 30.47
C SER A 224 -10.11 24.54 30.98
N VAL A 225 -9.76 25.78 30.64
CA VAL A 225 -8.58 26.47 31.15
C VAL A 225 -8.77 26.88 32.63
N ALA A 226 -9.98 27.19 33.02
CA ALA A 226 -10.30 27.60 34.40
C ALA A 226 -10.70 26.39 35.29
N PRO A 227 -10.37 26.41 36.59
CA PRO A 227 -9.42 27.30 37.26
C PRO A 227 -7.95 26.95 36.93
N GLU A 228 -7.09 27.96 36.83
CA GLU A 228 -5.67 27.79 36.39
C GLU A 228 -4.88 26.83 37.23
N VAL A 229 -5.04 26.89 38.59
CA VAL A 229 -4.25 26.05 39.51
C VAL A 229 -4.37 24.56 39.29
N SER A 230 -5.52 24.11 38.75
CA SER A 230 -5.75 22.69 38.45
C SER A 230 -5.61 22.33 36.95
N PHE A 231 -5.34 23.33 36.12
CA PHE A 231 -5.25 23.09 34.67
C PHE A 231 -4.07 22.20 34.29
N GLN A 232 -2.90 22.46 34.84
CA GLN A 232 -1.70 21.64 34.62
C GLN A 232 -1.88 20.20 35.13
N ASP A 233 -2.53 20.03 36.28
CA ASP A 233 -2.83 18.68 36.80
C ASP A 233 -3.76 17.91 35.89
N ARG A 234 -4.78 18.58 35.34
CA ARG A 234 -5.70 17.97 34.39
C ARG A 234 -5.01 17.64 33.05
N LEU A 235 -4.13 18.52 32.54
CA LEU A 235 -3.30 18.23 31.39
C LEU A 235 -2.44 17.00 31.63
N ASN A 236 -1.79 16.94 32.79
CA ASN A 236 -0.99 15.79 33.17
C ASN A 236 -1.81 14.50 33.23
N GLN A 237 -3.00 14.54 33.84
CA GLN A 237 -3.88 13.38 33.93
C GLN A 237 -4.31 12.86 32.57
N ILE A 238 -4.60 13.76 31.61
CA ILE A 238 -5.12 13.42 30.29
C ILE A 238 -4.01 12.98 29.31
N PHE A 239 -2.86 13.65 29.35
CA PHE A 239 -1.84 13.52 28.30
C PHE A 239 -0.58 12.76 28.73
N ARG A 240 -0.46 12.38 30.01
CA ARG A 240 0.72 11.70 30.56
C ARG A 240 1.05 10.38 29.84
N THR A 241 0.04 9.62 29.44
CA THR A 241 0.21 8.33 28.76
C THR A 241 0.58 8.47 27.29
N GLY A 242 0.33 9.64 26.69
CA GLY A 242 0.53 9.88 25.27
C GLY A 242 -0.55 9.28 24.36
N ASP A 243 -1.65 8.78 24.94
CA ASP A 243 -2.76 8.15 24.21
C ASP A 243 -3.78 9.17 23.67
N THR A 244 -3.63 10.44 24.03
CA THR A 244 -4.50 11.52 23.61
C THR A 244 -3.71 12.65 22.97
N VAL A 245 -4.37 13.40 22.07
CA VAL A 245 -3.77 14.54 21.34
C VAL A 245 -4.76 15.70 21.35
N LEU A 246 -4.25 16.93 21.48
CA LEU A 246 -5.03 18.15 21.33
C LEU A 246 -5.53 18.29 19.91
N VAL A 247 -6.73 18.84 19.75
CA VAL A 247 -7.34 19.09 18.44
C VAL A 247 -7.44 20.59 18.19
N ASN A 248 -8.30 21.31 18.91
CA ASN A 248 -8.53 22.73 18.71
C ASN A 248 -8.71 23.49 20.02
N ALA A 249 -8.53 24.82 19.98
CA ALA A 249 -8.94 25.71 21.05
C ALA A 249 -10.45 25.94 21.01
N ILE A 250 -11.03 26.22 22.18
CA ILE A 250 -12.40 26.61 22.36
C ILE A 250 -12.44 28.11 22.66
N ASN A 251 -13.06 28.89 21.78
CA ASN A 251 -13.26 30.32 21.93
C ASN A 251 -14.77 30.60 22.01
N PRO A 252 -15.24 31.44 22.95
CA PRO A 252 -16.62 31.95 22.92
C PRO A 252 -16.90 32.74 21.64
N PRO A 253 -18.10 32.70 21.08
CA PRO A 253 -18.45 33.47 19.89
C PRO A 253 -18.11 34.95 20.02
N GLY A 254 -17.33 35.49 19.07
CA GLY A 254 -16.94 36.90 19.02
C GLY A 254 -15.91 37.37 20.03
N ILE A 255 -15.34 36.46 20.82
CA ILE A 255 -14.33 36.79 21.84
C ILE A 255 -13.03 36.00 21.55
N PRO A 256 -11.87 36.65 21.32
CA PRO A 256 -10.62 35.96 21.00
C PRO A 256 -9.88 35.45 22.25
N ILE A 257 -10.64 34.92 23.22
CA ILE A 257 -10.08 34.37 24.47
C ILE A 257 -10.26 32.85 24.42
N ILE A 258 -9.19 32.10 24.66
CA ILE A 258 -9.26 30.64 24.76
C ILE A 258 -9.78 30.27 26.16
N VAL A 259 -10.93 29.61 26.23
CA VAL A 259 -11.55 29.13 27.46
C VAL A 259 -11.35 27.64 27.71
N GLY A 260 -10.84 26.92 26.70
CA GLY A 260 -10.59 25.50 26.78
C GLY A 260 -9.96 24.95 25.51
N TYR A 261 -9.77 23.65 25.49
CA TYR A 261 -9.28 22.92 24.34
C TYR A 261 -10.08 21.64 24.15
N THR A 262 -10.18 21.20 22.90
CA THR A 262 -10.68 19.88 22.54
C THR A 262 -9.51 18.92 22.38
N TYR A 263 -9.74 17.64 22.70
CA TYR A 263 -8.77 16.56 22.51
C TYR A 263 -9.50 15.25 22.18
N ALA A 264 -8.78 14.33 21.58
CA ALA A 264 -9.28 13.00 21.26
C ALA A 264 -8.17 11.94 21.41
N TRP A 265 -8.54 10.68 21.22
CA TRP A 265 -7.58 9.59 21.18
C TRP A 265 -6.55 9.81 20.08
N LYS A 266 -5.32 9.39 20.31
CA LYS A 266 -4.19 9.58 19.38
C LYS A 266 -4.49 9.01 18.00
N GLU A 267 -5.09 7.83 17.91
CA GLU A 267 -5.49 7.20 16.66
C GLU A 267 -6.54 8.00 15.85
N CYS A 268 -7.27 8.91 16.50
CA CYS A 268 -8.24 9.78 15.87
C CYS A 268 -7.63 11.08 15.32
N VAL A 269 -6.43 11.44 15.75
CA VAL A 269 -5.78 12.74 15.45
C VAL A 269 -4.45 12.57 14.73
N ASP A 270 -3.68 11.54 15.08
CA ASP A 270 -2.38 11.24 14.49
C ASP A 270 -2.51 10.04 13.55
N CYS A 271 -2.45 10.30 12.25
CA CYS A 271 -2.57 9.25 11.24
C CYS A 271 -1.52 8.14 11.36
N ARG A 272 -0.37 8.41 12.02
CA ARG A 272 0.68 7.40 12.26
C ARG A 272 0.30 6.38 13.33
N ALA A 273 -0.62 6.76 14.21
CA ALA A 273 -1.09 5.90 15.29
C ALA A 273 -2.22 4.96 14.89
N LYS A 274 -2.76 5.14 13.69
CA LYS A 274 -3.88 4.36 13.14
C LYS A 274 -3.38 3.42 12.03
N GLN A 275 -4.00 2.27 11.89
CA GLN A 275 -3.73 1.41 10.74
C GLN A 275 -4.05 2.15 9.42
N PRO A 276 -3.22 1.98 8.39
CA PRO A 276 -2.16 0.99 8.19
C PRO A 276 -0.76 1.35 8.74
N TYR A 277 -0.66 2.26 9.72
CA TYR A 277 0.60 2.67 10.37
C TYR A 277 1.64 3.24 9.40
N GLY A 278 1.20 4.08 8.51
CA GLY A 278 2.07 4.73 7.53
C GLY A 278 2.92 5.86 8.13
N THR A 279 3.57 6.59 7.26
CA THR A 279 4.38 7.76 7.60
C THR A 279 3.69 9.05 7.18
N ASN A 280 3.87 10.13 7.94
CA ASN A 280 3.45 11.48 7.53
C ASN A 280 4.47 12.16 6.60
N THR A 281 5.57 11.49 6.28
CA THR A 281 6.53 11.97 5.29
C THR A 281 5.98 11.68 3.89
N LYS A 282 5.74 12.74 3.12
CA LYS A 282 5.29 12.63 1.75
C LYS A 282 6.35 11.95 0.89
N PRO A 283 6.02 10.87 0.14
CA PRO A 283 6.96 10.24 -0.78
C PRO A 283 7.42 11.21 -1.87
N VAL A 284 8.71 11.13 -2.26
CA VAL A 284 9.32 12.03 -3.25
C VAL A 284 8.60 11.99 -4.61
N PHE A 285 8.06 10.82 -4.97
CA PHE A 285 7.33 10.63 -6.22
C PHE A 285 5.87 11.10 -6.17
N TRP A 286 5.37 11.53 -5.02
CA TRP A 286 3.98 11.97 -4.87
C TRP A 286 3.78 13.34 -5.49
N PRO A 287 2.87 13.51 -6.47
CA PRO A 287 2.83 14.71 -7.30
C PRO A 287 2.31 15.97 -6.60
N PHE A 288 1.59 15.88 -5.47
CA PHE A 288 0.97 17.03 -4.78
C PHE A 288 1.43 17.21 -3.36
#